data_1114368485b902960365b00479960fb3
#
_entry.id   1114368485b902960365b00479960fb3
#
_cell.length_a   1.000
_cell.length_b   1.000
_cell.length_c   1.000
_cell.angle_alpha   90.00
_cell.angle_beta   90.00
_cell.angle_gamma   90.00
#
_symmetry.space_group_name_H-M   'P 1'
#
loop_
_entity.id
_entity.type
_entity.pdbx_description
1 polymer ?
#
loop_
_entity_poly.entity_id
_entity_poly.type
_entity_poly.pdbx_seq_one_letter_code
_entity_poly.pdbx_strand_id
1 'polypeptide(L)'
;MCYYRTTGLIVTQMQELVRRVNNALDKPWNKHSGRPKSLGLHKAVEAACMYLRQNATQEFIGDCRDTSQPTISRYTAVLVPLVKSVLEEFVPSAADAIEVVKGRVILVDGTLTPCWSYEEHQELWNKKHKTTGYNAQLISLLDGTAAWVSGPLAGKTHDAKAFKETGAADILKEAGGGFGDKGYQGTGLVTPKKKPIGGELTLSDKEYNSQISSFRAPVERLVAHFKNWKMLHTDYRRPYSTYHDAFDAARALFFFSITWGFE
;
A
#
# COMPACT_ATOMS: atom_id res chain seq x y z
N MET A 1 -9.54 -9.05 22.89
CA MET A 1 -9.76 -7.97 21.88
C MET A 1 -9.24 -8.45 20.55
N CYS A 2 -9.97 -8.21 19.46
CA CYS A 2 -9.53 -8.61 18.13
C CYS A 2 -8.66 -7.48 17.54
N TYR A 3 -7.35 -7.52 17.77
CA TYR A 3 -6.39 -6.55 17.26
C TYR A 3 -6.42 -6.42 15.74
N TYR A 4 -6.65 -7.51 15.02
CA TYR A 4 -6.61 -7.56 13.57
C TYR A 4 -7.55 -6.55 12.88
N ARG A 5 -8.77 -6.36 13.40
CA ARG A 5 -9.74 -5.42 12.79
C ARG A 5 -9.32 -3.97 12.94
N THR A 6 -8.68 -3.62 14.05
CA THR A 6 -8.32 -2.23 14.36
C THR A 6 -6.92 -1.85 13.90
N THR A 7 -5.97 -2.77 13.99
CA THR A 7 -4.54 -2.53 13.70
C THR A 7 -4.04 -3.19 12.41
N GLY A 8 -4.78 -4.16 11.85
CA GLY A 8 -4.36 -4.97 10.70
C GLY A 8 -3.41 -6.12 11.06
N LEU A 9 -3.06 -6.29 12.34
CA LEU A 9 -2.11 -7.30 12.82
C LEU A 9 -2.76 -8.22 13.85
N ILE A 10 -2.38 -9.50 13.86
CA ILE A 10 -2.70 -10.42 14.93
C ILE A 10 -1.79 -10.16 16.15
N VAL A 11 -2.11 -10.77 17.29
CA VAL A 11 -1.41 -10.50 18.57
C VAL A 11 0.10 -10.76 18.46
N THR A 12 0.50 -11.87 17.88
CA THR A 12 1.92 -12.25 17.71
C THR A 12 2.67 -11.29 16.80
N GLN A 13 2.05 -10.86 15.69
CA GLN A 13 2.61 -9.84 14.79
C GLN A 13 2.77 -8.48 15.50
N MET A 14 1.79 -8.08 16.31
CA MET A 14 1.88 -6.85 17.09
C MET A 14 3.02 -6.92 18.12
N GLN A 15 3.16 -8.04 18.80
CA GLN A 15 4.27 -8.24 19.76
C GLN A 15 5.63 -8.15 19.08
N GLU A 16 5.78 -8.80 17.93
CA GLU A 16 7.02 -8.75 17.14
C GLU A 16 7.31 -7.33 16.65
N LEU A 17 6.31 -6.62 16.12
CA LEU A 17 6.48 -5.23 15.71
C LEU A 17 6.93 -4.34 16.87
N VAL A 18 6.31 -4.48 18.04
CA VAL A 18 6.71 -3.72 19.25
C VAL A 18 8.14 -4.05 19.66
N ARG A 19 8.57 -5.32 19.60
CA ARG A 19 9.93 -5.75 19.87
C ARG A 19 10.92 -5.08 18.91
N ARG A 20 10.63 -5.09 17.59
CA ARG A 20 11.47 -4.46 16.56
C ARG A 20 11.59 -2.95 16.77
N VAL A 21 10.46 -2.28 16.97
CA VAL A 21 10.44 -0.84 17.26
C VAL A 21 11.23 -0.52 18.54
N ASN A 22 11.08 -1.32 19.61
CA ASN A 22 11.83 -1.11 20.85
C ASN A 22 13.35 -1.21 20.64
N ASN A 23 13.78 -2.16 19.82
CA ASN A 23 15.22 -2.36 19.52
C ASN A 23 15.79 -1.26 18.62
N ALA A 24 14.96 -0.61 17.80
CA ALA A 24 15.37 0.47 16.91
C ALA A 24 15.32 1.87 17.57
N LEU A 25 14.82 1.97 18.79
CA LEU A 25 14.81 3.25 19.50
C LEU A 25 16.22 3.58 20.05
N ASP A 26 16.71 4.77 19.75
CA ASP A 26 17.98 5.29 20.29
C ASP A 26 18.00 5.34 21.83
N LYS A 27 16.83 5.59 22.42
CA LYS A 27 16.62 5.68 23.88
C LYS A 27 15.37 4.91 24.28
N PRO A 28 15.37 4.23 25.44
CA PRO A 28 14.20 3.54 25.94
C PRO A 28 12.97 4.45 26.00
N TRP A 29 11.82 3.93 25.54
CA TRP A 29 10.58 4.72 25.37
C TRP A 29 10.17 5.50 26.63
N ASN A 30 10.33 4.92 27.82
CA ASN A 30 9.92 5.50 29.11
C ASN A 30 11.07 5.97 30.00
N LYS A 31 12.34 5.90 29.56
CA LYS A 31 13.47 6.38 30.35
C LYS A 31 13.85 7.80 29.97
N HIS A 32 13.13 8.77 30.51
CA HIS A 32 13.49 10.19 30.40
C HIS A 32 13.35 10.84 31.77
N SER A 33 14.27 11.75 32.07
CA SER A 33 14.04 12.77 33.11
C SER A 33 12.85 13.61 32.67
N GLY A 34 11.79 13.68 33.45
CA GLY A 34 10.60 14.47 33.17
C GLY A 34 9.30 13.68 33.34
N ARG A 35 8.19 14.26 32.85
CA ARG A 35 6.87 13.63 32.93
C ARG A 35 6.84 12.34 32.10
N PRO A 36 6.41 11.21 32.66
CA PRO A 36 6.25 9.95 31.91
C PRO A 36 5.35 10.12 30.68
N LYS A 37 5.63 9.36 29.61
CA LYS A 37 4.74 9.32 28.45
C LYS A 37 3.39 8.74 28.85
N SER A 38 2.30 9.33 28.32
CA SER A 38 0.92 8.91 28.63
C SER A 38 0.63 7.49 28.17
N LEU A 39 1.30 7.01 27.09
CA LEU A 39 1.18 5.64 26.62
C LEU A 39 2.51 4.91 26.69
N GLY A 40 2.49 3.68 27.19
CA GLY A 40 3.61 2.74 27.05
C GLY A 40 3.83 2.41 25.56
N LEU A 41 5.03 1.92 25.21
CA LEU A 41 5.43 1.67 23.82
C LEU A 41 4.40 0.82 23.06
N HIS A 42 3.92 -0.27 23.63
CA HIS A 42 2.94 -1.16 23.01
C HIS A 42 1.68 -0.40 22.56
N LYS A 43 1.06 0.35 23.48
CA LYS A 43 -0.14 1.16 23.17
C LYS A 43 0.13 2.28 22.18
N ALA A 44 1.33 2.84 22.16
CA ALA A 44 1.73 3.88 21.20
C ALA A 44 1.90 3.29 19.78
N VAL A 45 2.53 2.11 19.67
CA VAL A 45 2.63 1.38 18.38
C VAL A 45 1.25 0.94 17.89
N GLU A 46 0.38 0.43 18.76
CA GLU A 46 -1.02 0.15 18.41
C GLU A 46 -1.73 1.40 17.86
N ALA A 47 -1.56 2.56 18.49
CA ALA A 47 -2.17 3.81 18.05
C ALA A 47 -1.65 4.22 16.65
N ALA A 48 -0.35 4.03 16.36
CA ALA A 48 0.22 4.27 15.04
C ALA A 48 -0.35 3.29 13.98
N CYS A 49 -0.48 2.00 14.32
CA CYS A 49 -1.13 1.02 13.45
C CYS A 49 -2.62 1.33 13.23
N MET A 50 -3.37 1.73 14.27
CA MET A 50 -4.75 2.18 14.13
C MET A 50 -4.87 3.38 13.20
N TYR A 51 -3.97 4.33 13.31
CA TYR A 51 -3.90 5.50 12.43
C TYR A 51 -3.76 5.07 10.96
N LEU A 52 -2.79 4.22 10.63
CA LEU A 52 -2.55 3.75 9.26
C LEU A 52 -3.67 2.81 8.77
N ARG A 53 -4.15 1.91 9.63
CA ARG A 53 -5.18 0.91 9.28
C ARG A 53 -6.55 1.51 9.07
N GLN A 54 -6.96 2.47 9.93
CA GLN A 54 -8.31 3.03 9.91
C GLN A 54 -8.38 4.42 9.27
N ASN A 55 -7.24 5.08 9.05
CA ASN A 55 -7.16 6.51 8.70
C ASN A 55 -8.06 7.37 9.61
N ALA A 56 -8.15 6.98 10.88
CA ALA A 56 -8.93 7.68 11.88
C ALA A 56 -8.27 9.02 12.25
N THR A 57 -9.07 9.98 12.71
CA THR A 57 -8.52 11.24 13.22
C THR A 57 -7.69 10.96 14.48
N GLN A 58 -6.65 11.76 14.66
CA GLN A 58 -5.80 11.64 15.85
C GLN A 58 -6.54 11.95 17.15
N GLU A 59 -7.57 12.79 17.08
CA GLU A 59 -8.51 13.08 18.17
C GLU A 59 -9.26 11.81 18.58
N PHE A 60 -9.92 11.14 17.63
CA PHE A 60 -10.61 9.86 17.87
C PHE A 60 -9.68 8.80 18.49
N ILE A 61 -8.44 8.68 17.98
CA ILE A 61 -7.47 7.74 18.55
C ILE A 61 -7.08 8.17 19.96
N GLY A 62 -6.97 9.47 20.21
CA GLY A 62 -6.72 10.05 21.52
C GLY A 62 -7.79 9.64 22.53
N ASP A 63 -9.06 9.84 22.19
CA ASP A 63 -10.20 9.46 23.01
C ASP A 63 -10.22 7.94 23.29
N CYS A 64 -9.96 7.11 22.27
CA CYS A 64 -9.85 5.65 22.44
C CYS A 64 -8.70 5.21 23.36
N ARG A 65 -7.72 6.07 23.62
CA ARG A 65 -6.49 5.77 24.37
C ARG A 65 -6.34 6.62 25.64
N ASP A 66 -7.34 7.36 26.04
CA ASP A 66 -7.32 8.28 27.19
C ASP A 66 -6.13 9.25 27.13
N THR A 67 -5.90 9.85 25.96
CA THR A 67 -4.80 10.79 25.73
C THR A 67 -5.22 11.89 24.75
N SER A 68 -4.44 12.96 24.68
CA SER A 68 -4.77 14.11 23.82
C SER A 68 -4.33 13.89 22.36
N GLN A 69 -5.03 14.53 21.43
CA GLN A 69 -4.65 14.60 20.00
C GLN A 69 -3.20 15.04 19.78
N PRO A 70 -2.65 16.09 20.44
CA PRO A 70 -1.23 16.44 20.27
C PRO A 70 -0.26 15.35 20.69
N THR A 71 -0.65 14.49 21.65
CA THR A 71 0.16 13.35 22.07
C THR A 71 0.18 12.27 20.98
N ILE A 72 -0.97 11.94 20.41
CA ILE A 72 -1.06 11.01 19.26
C ILE A 72 -0.27 11.56 18.07
N SER A 73 -0.37 12.86 17.79
CA SER A 73 0.38 13.50 16.69
C SER A 73 1.90 13.33 16.87
N ARG A 74 2.42 13.54 18.07
CA ARG A 74 3.84 13.33 18.38
C ARG A 74 4.25 11.88 18.26
N TYR A 75 3.42 10.94 18.74
CA TYR A 75 3.71 9.52 18.66
C TYR A 75 3.70 9.02 17.21
N THR A 76 2.72 9.39 16.40
CA THR A 76 2.67 9.01 15.00
C THR A 76 3.82 9.61 14.20
N ALA A 77 4.26 10.85 14.50
CA ALA A 77 5.41 11.46 13.85
C ALA A 77 6.72 10.70 14.07
N VAL A 78 6.89 10.07 15.24
CA VAL A 78 8.08 9.26 15.55
C VAL A 78 7.92 7.81 15.11
N LEU A 79 6.75 7.22 15.36
CA LEU A 79 6.57 5.78 15.18
C LEU A 79 6.29 5.36 13.74
N VAL A 80 5.66 6.20 12.91
CA VAL A 80 5.41 5.84 11.50
C VAL A 80 6.71 5.65 10.71
N PRO A 81 7.70 6.55 10.77
CA PRO A 81 9.01 6.30 10.15
C PRO A 81 9.76 5.09 10.73
N LEU A 82 9.66 4.85 12.05
CA LEU A 82 10.26 3.67 12.67
C LEU A 82 9.61 2.37 12.20
N VAL A 83 8.27 2.31 12.12
CA VAL A 83 7.54 1.15 11.58
C VAL A 83 7.98 0.86 10.15
N LYS A 84 8.08 1.89 9.30
CA LYS A 84 8.64 1.76 7.94
C LYS A 84 10.01 1.09 7.99
N SER A 85 10.94 1.64 8.76
CA SER A 85 12.33 1.18 8.82
C SER A 85 12.47 -0.26 9.34
N VAL A 86 11.79 -0.61 10.44
CA VAL A 86 11.94 -1.96 11.06
C VAL A 86 11.21 -3.07 10.29
N LEU A 87 10.36 -2.72 9.33
CA LEU A 87 9.64 -3.66 8.48
C LEU A 87 10.06 -3.59 7.01
N GLU A 88 11.07 -2.79 6.66
CA GLU A 88 11.53 -2.63 5.27
C GLU A 88 11.95 -3.97 4.64
N GLU A 89 12.55 -4.87 5.40
CA GLU A 89 12.96 -6.20 4.95
C GLU A 89 11.81 -7.09 4.45
N PHE A 90 10.56 -6.80 4.85
CA PHE A 90 9.38 -7.53 4.39
C PHE A 90 8.83 -7.00 3.05
N VAL A 91 9.28 -5.84 2.61
CA VAL A 91 8.84 -5.24 1.35
C VAL A 91 9.69 -5.78 0.20
N PRO A 92 9.13 -6.60 -0.71
CA PRO A 92 9.90 -7.13 -1.81
C PRO A 92 10.49 -6.01 -2.67
N SER A 93 11.79 -6.05 -2.89
CA SER A 93 12.45 -5.24 -3.91
C SER A 93 12.05 -5.74 -5.32
N ALA A 94 12.40 -4.99 -6.36
CA ALA A 94 12.19 -5.47 -7.73
C ALA A 94 12.99 -6.76 -8.01
N ALA A 95 14.17 -6.92 -7.41
CA ALA A 95 14.98 -8.14 -7.54
C ALA A 95 14.31 -9.35 -6.87
N ASP A 96 13.78 -9.18 -5.66
CA ASP A 96 13.03 -10.24 -4.96
C ASP A 96 11.78 -10.64 -5.78
N ALA A 97 11.07 -9.65 -6.33
CA ALA A 97 9.92 -9.90 -7.18
C ALA A 97 10.28 -10.70 -8.44
N ILE A 98 11.41 -10.39 -9.09
CA ILE A 98 11.90 -11.12 -10.26
C ILE A 98 12.11 -12.60 -9.93
N GLU A 99 12.73 -12.93 -8.81
CA GLU A 99 12.91 -14.34 -8.40
C GLU A 99 11.58 -15.06 -8.18
N VAL A 100 10.59 -14.36 -7.60
CA VAL A 100 9.25 -14.94 -7.35
C VAL A 100 8.48 -15.18 -8.65
N VAL A 101 8.60 -14.26 -9.65
CA VAL A 101 7.78 -14.32 -10.88
C VAL A 101 8.44 -15.06 -12.03
N LYS A 102 9.69 -15.48 -11.91
CA LYS A 102 10.48 -16.08 -12.98
C LYS A 102 9.76 -17.24 -13.67
N GLY A 103 9.51 -17.07 -14.99
CA GLY A 103 8.78 -18.05 -15.81
C GLY A 103 7.28 -18.21 -15.46
N ARG A 104 6.74 -17.43 -14.51
CA ARG A 104 5.33 -17.49 -14.08
C ARG A 104 4.52 -16.37 -14.74
N VAL A 105 3.22 -16.59 -14.86
CA VAL A 105 2.29 -15.54 -15.34
C VAL A 105 1.99 -14.55 -14.21
N ILE A 106 2.13 -13.27 -14.51
CA ILE A 106 1.84 -12.18 -13.56
C ILE A 106 0.57 -11.43 -13.92
N LEU A 107 -0.05 -10.86 -12.90
CA LEU A 107 -1.17 -9.94 -13.01
C LEU A 107 -0.73 -8.57 -12.51
N VAL A 108 -0.99 -7.53 -13.31
CA VAL A 108 -0.61 -6.16 -12.98
C VAL A 108 -1.84 -5.28 -12.88
N ASP A 109 -1.92 -4.49 -11.83
CA ASP A 109 -2.95 -3.47 -11.68
C ASP A 109 -2.38 -2.21 -11.01
N GLY A 110 -2.96 -1.05 -11.37
CA GLY A 110 -2.64 0.24 -10.77
C GLY A 110 -3.71 0.65 -9.77
N THR A 111 -3.31 1.30 -8.70
CA THR A 111 -4.28 1.84 -7.75
C THR A 111 -3.94 3.27 -7.37
N LEU A 112 -4.98 4.11 -7.27
CA LEU A 112 -4.85 5.45 -6.70
C LEU A 112 -5.02 5.38 -5.19
N THR A 113 -4.09 5.98 -4.47
CA THR A 113 -4.14 6.19 -3.02
C THR A 113 -4.43 7.67 -2.77
N PRO A 114 -5.67 8.02 -2.36
CA PRO A 114 -6.13 9.40 -2.32
C PRO A 114 -5.41 10.22 -1.24
N CYS A 115 -5.29 11.52 -1.47
CA CYS A 115 -4.85 12.49 -0.47
C CYS A 115 -5.58 13.81 -0.66
N TRP A 116 -5.51 14.67 0.35
CA TRP A 116 -6.02 16.03 0.23
C TRP A 116 -5.37 16.77 -0.93
N SER A 117 -6.08 17.77 -1.46
CA SER A 117 -5.53 18.68 -2.46
C SER A 117 -4.46 19.55 -1.80
N TYR A 118 -3.24 19.45 -2.31
CA TYR A 118 -2.14 20.32 -1.95
C TYR A 118 -1.95 21.31 -3.11
N GLU A 119 -2.20 22.58 -2.89
CA GLU A 119 -2.27 23.62 -3.94
C GLU A 119 -1.03 23.67 -4.83
N GLU A 120 0.16 23.44 -4.25
CA GLU A 120 1.43 23.44 -4.97
C GLU A 120 1.73 22.15 -5.73
N HIS A 121 0.89 21.10 -5.60
CA HIS A 121 1.14 19.75 -6.12
C HIS A 121 0.06 19.30 -7.12
N GLN A 122 -0.10 20.06 -8.20
CA GLN A 122 -1.08 19.72 -9.26
C GLN A 122 -0.76 18.42 -10.00
N GLU A 123 0.47 17.92 -9.92
CA GLU A 123 0.86 16.61 -10.46
C GLU A 123 0.16 15.43 -9.78
N LEU A 124 -0.40 15.64 -8.59
CA LEU A 124 -1.16 14.62 -7.88
C LEU A 124 -2.61 14.48 -8.38
N TRP A 125 -3.11 15.43 -9.18
CA TRP A 125 -4.48 15.36 -9.70
C TRP A 125 -4.65 14.25 -10.73
N ASN A 126 -5.50 13.27 -10.41
CA ASN A 126 -5.83 12.18 -11.31
C ASN A 126 -7.14 12.48 -12.06
N LYS A 127 -7.04 12.66 -13.37
CA LYS A 127 -8.19 12.99 -14.25
C LYS A 127 -9.22 11.86 -14.32
N LYS A 128 -8.78 10.59 -14.26
CA LYS A 128 -9.66 9.40 -14.34
C LYS A 128 -10.55 9.29 -13.09
N HIS A 129 -9.97 9.51 -11.93
CA HIS A 129 -10.65 9.39 -10.63
C HIS A 129 -11.21 10.72 -10.11
N LYS A 130 -10.89 11.85 -10.78
CA LYS A 130 -11.30 13.22 -10.40
C LYS A 130 -10.97 13.54 -8.93
N THR A 131 -9.82 13.11 -8.47
CA THR A 131 -9.32 13.35 -7.11
C THR A 131 -7.80 13.44 -7.09
N THR A 132 -7.25 14.02 -6.02
CA THR A 132 -5.82 14.11 -5.76
C THR A 132 -5.33 12.82 -5.10
N GLY A 133 -4.15 12.35 -5.46
CA GLY A 133 -3.58 11.14 -4.87
C GLY A 133 -2.30 10.70 -5.55
N TYR A 134 -1.81 9.54 -5.13
CA TYR A 134 -0.63 8.90 -5.71
C TYR A 134 -1.04 7.60 -6.40
N ASN A 135 -0.37 7.26 -7.48
CA ASN A 135 -0.52 5.98 -8.17
C ASN A 135 0.50 4.98 -7.61
N ALA A 136 0.07 3.75 -7.37
CA ALA A 136 0.94 2.64 -7.03
C ALA A 136 0.62 1.44 -7.93
N GLN A 137 1.66 0.71 -8.33
CA GLN A 137 1.54 -0.49 -9.14
C GLN A 137 1.62 -1.73 -8.27
N LEU A 138 0.76 -2.70 -8.49
CA LEU A 138 0.75 -3.98 -7.79
C LEU A 138 0.95 -5.13 -8.78
N ILE A 139 1.74 -6.12 -8.38
CA ILE A 139 1.95 -7.34 -9.13
C ILE A 139 1.57 -8.53 -8.24
N SER A 140 0.71 -9.41 -8.76
CA SER A 140 0.42 -10.70 -8.16
C SER A 140 0.66 -11.85 -9.13
N LEU A 141 0.75 -13.06 -8.60
CA LEU A 141 0.64 -14.29 -9.35
C LEU A 141 -0.84 -14.65 -9.57
N LEU A 142 -1.10 -15.64 -10.42
CA LEU A 142 -2.46 -16.15 -10.69
C LEU A 142 -3.15 -16.75 -9.46
N ASP A 143 -2.38 -17.27 -8.50
CA ASP A 143 -2.89 -17.81 -7.23
C ASP A 143 -3.27 -16.71 -6.22
N GLY A 144 -2.97 -15.44 -6.53
CA GLY A 144 -3.22 -14.29 -5.67
C GLY A 144 -2.05 -13.91 -4.76
N THR A 145 -0.92 -14.62 -4.84
CA THR A 145 0.30 -14.26 -4.10
C THR A 145 0.74 -12.84 -4.48
N ALA A 146 0.91 -11.97 -3.48
CA ALA A 146 1.44 -10.62 -3.67
C ALA A 146 2.94 -10.69 -3.95
N ALA A 147 3.35 -10.45 -5.21
CA ALA A 147 4.75 -10.49 -5.59
C ALA A 147 5.45 -9.15 -5.34
N TRP A 148 4.75 -8.04 -5.56
CA TRP A 148 5.37 -6.71 -5.45
C TRP A 148 4.35 -5.58 -5.39
N VAL A 149 4.73 -4.48 -4.73
CA VAL A 149 4.01 -3.20 -4.73
C VAL A 149 5.03 -2.07 -4.87
N SER A 150 4.83 -1.19 -5.84
CA SER A 150 5.73 -0.05 -6.07
C SER A 150 5.70 0.97 -4.93
N GLY A 151 6.67 1.88 -4.92
CA GLY A 151 6.54 3.17 -4.26
C GLY A 151 5.44 4.04 -4.91
N PRO A 152 5.03 5.13 -4.23
CA PRO A 152 4.01 6.03 -4.74
C PRO A 152 4.57 6.92 -5.87
N LEU A 153 3.81 7.05 -6.96
CA LEU A 153 4.06 7.97 -8.06
C LEU A 153 3.00 9.08 -8.09
N ALA A 154 3.31 10.19 -8.76
CA ALA A 154 2.34 11.27 -8.95
C ALA A 154 1.04 10.76 -9.58
N GLY A 155 -0.11 11.15 -9.04
CA GLY A 155 -1.44 10.63 -9.43
C GLY A 155 -1.82 10.87 -10.88
N LYS A 156 -1.25 11.90 -11.56
CA LYS A 156 -1.43 12.15 -13.00
C LYS A 156 -0.74 11.11 -13.88
N THR A 157 0.16 10.27 -13.34
CA THR A 157 0.92 9.29 -14.09
C THR A 157 0.00 8.17 -14.58
N HIS A 158 -0.09 8.00 -15.90
CA HIS A 158 -0.88 6.92 -16.52
C HIS A 158 -0.26 5.54 -16.25
N ASP A 159 -1.11 4.52 -16.17
CA ASP A 159 -0.72 3.16 -15.80
C ASP A 159 0.44 2.61 -16.65
N ALA A 160 0.42 2.77 -17.98
CA ALA A 160 1.50 2.35 -18.87
C ALA A 160 2.83 3.10 -18.63
N LYS A 161 2.78 4.36 -18.20
CA LYS A 161 3.96 5.15 -17.82
C LYS A 161 4.45 4.72 -16.43
N ALA A 162 3.55 4.60 -15.48
CA ALA A 162 3.85 4.11 -14.13
C ALA A 162 4.50 2.72 -14.16
N PHE A 163 4.01 1.83 -15.01
CA PHE A 163 4.56 0.50 -15.22
C PHE A 163 6.05 0.51 -15.62
N LYS A 164 6.45 1.47 -16.47
CA LYS A 164 7.86 1.64 -16.89
C LYS A 164 8.70 2.30 -15.80
N GLU A 165 8.18 3.35 -15.17
CA GLU A 165 8.94 4.17 -14.21
C GLU A 165 9.17 3.46 -12.87
N THR A 166 8.32 2.51 -12.48
CA THR A 166 8.44 1.78 -11.21
C THR A 166 9.34 0.56 -11.27
N GLY A 167 9.78 0.13 -12.46
CA GLY A 167 10.51 -1.12 -12.65
C GLY A 167 9.61 -2.35 -12.89
N ALA A 168 8.27 -2.20 -12.90
CA ALA A 168 7.35 -3.29 -13.20
C ALA A 168 7.58 -3.89 -14.60
N ALA A 169 8.07 -3.10 -15.55
CA ALA A 169 8.43 -3.57 -16.89
C ALA A 169 9.60 -4.56 -16.86
N ASP A 170 10.57 -4.38 -15.97
CA ASP A 170 11.71 -5.28 -15.84
C ASP A 170 11.28 -6.60 -15.18
N ILE A 171 10.38 -6.53 -14.21
CA ILE A 171 9.76 -7.73 -13.60
C ILE A 171 9.01 -8.53 -14.66
N LEU A 172 8.26 -7.88 -15.58
CA LEU A 172 7.57 -8.58 -16.67
C LEU A 172 8.52 -9.32 -17.63
N LYS A 173 9.71 -8.77 -17.89
CA LYS A 173 10.69 -9.42 -18.80
C LYS A 173 11.14 -10.79 -18.33
N GLU A 174 11.21 -10.99 -17.01
CA GLU A 174 11.62 -12.25 -16.39
C GLU A 174 10.43 -13.19 -16.12
N ALA A 175 9.22 -12.66 -16.18
CA ALA A 175 7.99 -13.44 -16.06
C ALA A 175 7.70 -14.22 -17.34
N GLY A 176 6.87 -15.27 -17.23
CA GLY A 176 6.36 -16.07 -18.37
C GLY A 176 5.22 -15.37 -19.13
N GLY A 177 5.04 -14.05 -18.95
CA GLY A 177 3.98 -13.22 -19.51
C GLY A 177 3.09 -12.62 -18.43
N GLY A 178 2.11 -11.81 -18.83
CA GLY A 178 1.24 -11.21 -17.83
C GLY A 178 -0.01 -10.53 -18.41
N PHE A 179 -0.96 -10.25 -17.51
CA PHE A 179 -2.22 -9.58 -17.84
C PHE A 179 -2.31 -8.24 -17.12
N GLY A 180 -2.88 -7.26 -17.80
CA GLY A 180 -3.19 -5.94 -17.25
C GLY A 180 -4.54 -5.41 -17.73
N ASP A 181 -4.97 -4.27 -17.19
CA ASP A 181 -6.17 -3.60 -17.68
C ASP A 181 -5.90 -2.85 -19.01
N LYS A 182 -6.93 -2.17 -19.55
CA LYS A 182 -6.81 -1.39 -20.79
C LYS A 182 -5.81 -0.23 -20.70
N GLY A 183 -5.41 0.19 -19.50
CA GLY A 183 -4.43 1.24 -19.26
C GLY A 183 -3.01 0.81 -19.62
N TYR A 184 -2.74 -0.50 -19.68
CA TYR A 184 -1.42 -1.08 -19.97
C TYR A 184 -1.23 -1.45 -21.44
N GLN A 185 -2.06 -1.03 -22.37
CA GLN A 185 -1.85 -1.32 -23.79
C GLN A 185 -0.49 -0.81 -24.29
N GLY A 186 0.23 -1.66 -25.03
CA GLY A 186 1.57 -1.35 -25.54
C GLY A 186 2.71 -1.57 -24.52
N THR A 187 2.46 -2.20 -23.38
CA THR A 187 3.49 -2.52 -22.36
C THR A 187 4.03 -3.95 -22.46
N GLY A 188 3.49 -4.79 -23.33
CA GLY A 188 3.80 -6.23 -23.42
C GLY A 188 2.82 -7.11 -22.61
N LEU A 189 1.99 -6.52 -21.77
CA LEU A 189 0.91 -7.24 -21.08
C LEU A 189 -0.24 -7.58 -22.04
N VAL A 190 -0.86 -8.72 -21.85
CA VAL A 190 -2.14 -9.09 -22.47
C VAL A 190 -3.24 -8.25 -21.84
N THR A 191 -3.96 -7.49 -22.66
CA THR A 191 -4.95 -6.53 -22.18
C THR A 191 -6.29 -6.69 -22.91
N PRO A 192 -7.41 -6.28 -22.28
CA PRO A 192 -8.70 -6.24 -22.97
C PRO A 192 -8.67 -5.30 -24.16
N LYS A 193 -9.39 -5.68 -25.23
CA LYS A 193 -9.58 -4.84 -26.42
C LYS A 193 -10.39 -3.59 -26.08
N LYS A 194 -9.96 -2.45 -26.61
CA LYS A 194 -10.72 -1.19 -26.50
C LYS A 194 -11.83 -1.17 -27.55
N LYS A 195 -12.96 -0.51 -27.20
CA LYS A 195 -14.01 -0.21 -28.15
C LYS A 195 -13.43 0.70 -29.26
N PRO A 196 -13.60 0.35 -30.54
CA PRO A 196 -13.16 1.23 -31.64
C PRO A 196 -13.96 2.54 -31.66
N ILE A 197 -13.34 3.60 -32.15
CA ILE A 197 -13.99 4.91 -32.28
C ILE A 197 -15.14 4.78 -33.27
N GLY A 198 -16.37 5.16 -32.86
CA GLY A 198 -17.55 5.07 -33.69
C GLY A 198 -18.10 3.65 -33.96
N GLY A 199 -17.49 2.60 -33.37
CA GLY A 199 -17.89 1.21 -33.54
C GLY A 199 -18.31 0.53 -32.23
N GLU A 200 -18.61 -0.76 -32.31
CA GLU A 200 -18.93 -1.63 -31.18
C GLU A 200 -17.91 -2.78 -31.11
N LEU A 201 -17.73 -3.35 -29.91
CA LEU A 201 -17.01 -4.60 -29.77
C LEU A 201 -17.84 -5.75 -30.37
N THR A 202 -17.18 -6.61 -31.14
CA THR A 202 -17.79 -7.85 -31.61
C THR A 202 -18.12 -8.79 -30.44
N LEU A 203 -18.96 -9.80 -30.69
CA LEU A 203 -19.24 -10.83 -29.68
C LEU A 203 -17.95 -11.52 -29.24
N SER A 204 -17.07 -11.89 -30.18
CA SER A 204 -15.77 -12.49 -29.89
C SER A 204 -14.88 -11.57 -29.06
N ASP A 205 -14.88 -10.24 -29.31
CA ASP A 205 -14.11 -9.29 -28.48
C ASP A 205 -14.68 -9.17 -27.06
N LYS A 206 -16.00 -9.27 -26.91
CA LYS A 206 -16.64 -9.26 -25.58
C LYS A 206 -16.30 -10.52 -24.79
N GLU A 207 -16.32 -11.70 -25.44
CA GLU A 207 -15.93 -12.98 -24.84
C GLU A 207 -14.46 -12.95 -24.42
N TYR A 208 -13.55 -12.53 -25.31
CA TYR A 208 -12.14 -12.33 -25.00
C TYR A 208 -11.95 -11.40 -23.79
N ASN A 209 -12.61 -10.24 -23.77
CA ASN A 209 -12.50 -9.30 -22.67
C ASN A 209 -13.02 -9.89 -21.34
N SER A 210 -14.08 -10.71 -21.40
CA SER A 210 -14.61 -11.41 -20.23
C SER A 210 -13.60 -12.42 -19.66
N GLN A 211 -12.93 -13.17 -20.53
CA GLN A 211 -11.87 -14.12 -20.12
C GLN A 211 -10.70 -13.37 -19.46
N ILE A 212 -10.20 -12.31 -20.08
CA ILE A 212 -9.12 -11.49 -19.49
C ILE A 212 -9.54 -10.93 -18.14
N SER A 213 -10.77 -10.45 -17.98
CA SER A 213 -11.27 -9.94 -16.70
C SER A 213 -11.30 -11.04 -15.62
N SER A 214 -11.68 -12.26 -15.98
CA SER A 214 -11.69 -13.37 -15.02
C SER A 214 -10.28 -13.74 -14.52
N PHE A 215 -9.27 -13.70 -15.40
CA PHE A 215 -7.87 -13.92 -15.00
C PHE A 215 -7.35 -12.81 -14.08
N ARG A 216 -7.90 -11.59 -14.15
CA ARG A 216 -7.45 -10.46 -13.31
C ARG A 216 -8.07 -10.42 -11.91
N ALA A 217 -9.07 -11.25 -11.63
CA ALA A 217 -9.72 -11.28 -10.31
C ALA A 217 -8.75 -11.42 -9.11
N PRO A 218 -7.64 -12.17 -9.16
CA PRO A 218 -6.69 -12.23 -8.05
C PRO A 218 -6.00 -10.90 -7.75
N VAL A 219 -5.55 -10.14 -8.77
CA VAL A 219 -4.90 -8.85 -8.51
C VAL A 219 -5.90 -7.80 -8.03
N GLU A 220 -7.15 -7.84 -8.48
CA GLU A 220 -8.21 -6.98 -7.99
C GLU A 220 -8.49 -7.24 -6.49
N ARG A 221 -8.49 -8.52 -6.07
CA ARG A 221 -8.54 -8.89 -4.63
C ARG A 221 -7.30 -8.42 -3.87
N LEU A 222 -6.11 -8.50 -4.47
CA LEU A 222 -4.88 -7.99 -3.87
C LEU A 222 -4.98 -6.48 -3.64
N VAL A 223 -5.45 -5.71 -4.63
CA VAL A 223 -5.69 -4.26 -4.50
C VAL A 223 -6.67 -3.97 -3.36
N ALA A 224 -7.77 -4.72 -3.30
CA ALA A 224 -8.76 -4.57 -2.22
C ALA A 224 -8.14 -4.89 -0.85
N HIS A 225 -7.31 -5.93 -0.74
CA HIS A 225 -6.62 -6.29 0.48
C HIS A 225 -5.59 -5.23 0.90
N PHE A 226 -4.80 -4.71 -0.04
CA PHE A 226 -3.88 -3.60 0.19
C PHE A 226 -4.60 -2.35 0.70
N LYS A 227 -5.75 -2.02 0.11
CA LYS A 227 -6.62 -0.89 0.52
C LYS A 227 -7.39 -1.11 1.83
N ASN A 228 -7.32 -2.29 2.44
CA ASN A 228 -7.75 -2.46 3.84
C ASN A 228 -6.93 -1.61 4.82
N TRP A 229 -5.73 -1.20 4.44
CA TRP A 229 -5.03 -0.09 5.08
C TRP A 229 -5.66 1.21 4.59
N LYS A 230 -6.64 1.73 5.32
CA LYS A 230 -7.51 2.83 4.87
C LYS A 230 -6.77 4.14 4.60
N MET A 231 -5.57 4.31 5.14
CA MET A 231 -4.65 5.37 4.72
C MET A 231 -4.38 5.33 3.21
N LEU A 232 -4.43 4.14 2.57
CA LEU A 232 -4.26 3.93 1.13
C LEU A 232 -5.57 3.98 0.32
N HIS A 233 -6.71 4.12 0.99
CA HIS A 233 -8.05 4.05 0.37
C HIS A 233 -8.84 5.35 0.52
N THR A 234 -8.66 6.07 1.59
CA THR A 234 -9.36 7.32 1.89
C THR A 234 -8.36 8.47 1.97
N ASP A 235 -8.83 9.70 1.86
CA ASP A 235 -7.97 10.87 1.79
C ASP A 235 -6.97 10.96 2.95
N TYR A 236 -5.68 10.93 2.62
CA TYR A 236 -4.63 11.23 3.57
C TYR A 236 -4.63 12.72 3.92
N ARG A 237 -4.71 13.06 5.21
CA ARG A 237 -5.04 14.41 5.70
C ARG A 237 -3.90 15.13 6.43
N ARG A 238 -2.70 14.56 6.46
CA ARG A 238 -1.53 15.19 7.08
C ARG A 238 -0.69 15.96 6.04
N PRO A 239 0.30 16.75 6.50
CA PRO A 239 1.18 17.48 5.60
C PRO A 239 1.80 16.60 4.51
N TYR A 240 1.92 17.15 3.32
CA TYR A 240 2.49 16.49 2.12
C TYR A 240 3.80 15.73 2.43
N SER A 241 4.72 16.39 3.17
CA SER A 241 6.02 15.82 3.53
C SER A 241 5.96 14.50 4.30
N THR A 242 4.82 14.17 4.92
CA THR A 242 4.65 12.94 5.73
C THR A 242 4.00 11.79 4.95
N TYR A 243 3.57 12.04 3.70
CA TYR A 243 2.83 11.04 2.92
C TYR A 243 3.67 9.81 2.59
N HIS A 244 4.88 10.01 2.09
CA HIS A 244 5.76 8.90 1.66
C HIS A 244 6.07 7.95 2.81
N ASP A 245 6.40 8.47 3.99
CA ASP A 245 6.65 7.61 5.17
C ASP A 245 5.39 6.85 5.60
N ALA A 246 4.21 7.48 5.54
CA ALA A 246 2.96 6.81 5.87
C ALA A 246 2.58 5.74 4.84
N PHE A 247 2.80 6.00 3.54
CA PHE A 247 2.59 5.02 2.47
C PHE A 247 3.52 3.82 2.64
N ASP A 248 4.83 4.07 2.80
CA ASP A 248 5.82 3.01 2.95
C ASP A 248 5.61 2.20 4.22
N ALA A 249 5.23 2.84 5.34
CA ALA A 249 4.87 2.12 6.57
C ALA A 249 3.63 1.24 6.38
N ALA A 250 2.59 1.73 5.69
CA ALA A 250 1.39 0.94 5.40
C ALA A 250 1.70 -0.23 4.45
N ARG A 251 2.56 -0.02 3.44
CA ARG A 251 3.05 -1.06 2.52
C ARG A 251 3.86 -2.12 3.27
N ALA A 252 4.77 -1.71 4.15
CA ALA A 252 5.57 -2.62 4.96
C ALA A 252 4.70 -3.44 5.94
N LEU A 253 3.74 -2.80 6.60
CA LEU A 253 2.75 -3.48 7.44
C LEU A 253 1.87 -4.45 6.66
N PHE A 254 1.50 -4.11 5.42
CA PHE A 254 0.77 -5.01 4.54
C PHE A 254 1.57 -6.29 4.29
N PHE A 255 2.81 -6.19 3.79
CA PHE A 255 3.65 -7.36 3.55
C PHE A 255 3.95 -8.13 4.83
N PHE A 256 4.33 -7.46 5.91
CA PHE A 256 4.54 -8.11 7.21
C PHE A 256 3.31 -8.90 7.67
N SER A 257 2.11 -8.35 7.48
CA SER A 257 0.86 -9.01 7.89
C SER A 257 0.52 -10.28 7.11
N ILE A 258 1.06 -10.45 5.88
CA ILE A 258 0.77 -11.61 5.03
C ILE A 258 1.94 -12.61 4.93
N THR A 259 3.14 -12.25 5.40
CA THR A 259 4.32 -13.11 5.30
C THR A 259 4.80 -13.61 6.65
N TRP A 260 4.78 -12.78 7.69
CA TRP A 260 5.32 -13.16 8.99
C TRP A 260 4.34 -13.97 9.83
N GLY A 261 4.78 -15.13 10.35
CA GLY A 261 4.01 -15.97 11.26
C GLY A 261 3.04 -16.94 10.59
N PHE A 262 3.22 -17.19 9.29
CA PHE A 262 2.47 -18.19 8.52
C PHE A 262 3.35 -19.40 8.13
N GLU A 263 4.51 -19.58 8.79
CA GLU A 263 5.36 -20.79 8.66
C GLU A 263 4.86 -21.94 9.53
#